data_c285806bfb57fdc1a3002e7758a01004
#
_entry.id   c285806bfb57fdc1a3002e7758a01004
#
_cell.length_a   1.000
_cell.length_b   1.000
_cell.length_c   1.000
_cell.angle_alpha   90.00
_cell.angle_beta   90.00
_cell.angle_gamma   90.00
#
_symmetry.space_group_name_H-M   'P 1'
#
loop_
_entity.id
_entity.type
_entity.pdbx_description
1 polymer ?
#
loop_
_entity_poly.entity_id
_entity_poly.type
_entity_poly.pdbx_seq_one_letter_code
_entity_poly.pdbx_strand_id
1 'polypeptide(L)'
;LTILKNGVNTEWISTVNFNLRKPNFIIIHHTAQDSIQQTIKTFTLAHTQVSAHYVIGDDGRVVQMLNDYLRAWHAGNGSWGKNTDINSASIGIELDNNGSEPFSEAQINSLLALLTKLKKDYNIPEQNIIGHSDIAPRRKVDPSVLFPWQTLAEKGFGIWPDQVLEQAPTNFNVEQALRIIGNNTKNLAAAISA
;
A
#
# COMPACT_ATOMS: atom_id res chain seq x y z
N LEU A 1 18.26 9.11 14.39
CA LEU A 1 19.13 9.45 13.24
C LEU A 1 18.26 9.89 12.09
N THR A 2 18.27 11.16 11.75
CA THR A 2 17.56 11.70 10.58
C THR A 2 18.41 11.39 9.35
N ILE A 3 17.94 10.50 8.48
CA ILE A 3 18.61 10.27 7.20
C ILE A 3 17.92 11.15 6.16
N LEU A 4 18.47 12.32 5.92
CA LEU A 4 18.09 13.17 4.81
C LEU A 4 18.76 12.65 3.53
N LYS A 5 17.99 12.02 2.64
CA LYS A 5 18.40 11.84 1.25
C LYS A 5 17.24 12.22 0.34
N ASN A 6 17.45 13.21 -0.51
CA ASN A 6 16.60 13.59 -1.64
C ASN A 6 15.27 14.31 -1.33
N GLY A 7 15.24 15.26 -0.40
CA GLY A 7 14.17 16.27 -0.32
C GLY A 7 12.88 15.86 0.39
N VAL A 8 12.80 14.63 0.96
CA VAL A 8 11.70 14.23 1.82
C VAL A 8 12.19 14.20 3.26
N ASN A 9 11.55 14.96 4.15
CA ASN A 9 11.82 14.89 5.58
C ASN A 9 11.27 13.59 6.14
N THR A 10 12.15 12.67 6.54
CA THR A 10 11.77 11.39 7.15
C THR A 10 12.41 11.26 8.53
N GLU A 11 11.66 10.76 9.48
CA GLU A 11 12.18 10.31 10.76
C GLU A 11 12.47 8.80 10.67
N TRP A 12 13.67 8.37 11.05
CA TRP A 12 14.03 6.97 11.11
C TRP A 12 13.71 6.39 12.49
N ILE A 13 12.75 5.47 12.54
CA ILE A 13 12.45 4.65 13.73
C ILE A 13 12.48 3.20 13.29
N SER A 14 13.48 2.43 13.76
CA SER A 14 13.70 1.05 13.33
C SER A 14 12.72 0.06 13.97
N THR A 15 12.37 -0.99 13.21
CA THR A 15 11.71 -2.19 13.70
C THR A 15 12.70 -3.36 13.74
N VAL A 16 12.39 -4.41 14.53
CA VAL A 16 13.16 -5.68 14.57
C VAL A 16 12.58 -6.75 13.64
N ASN A 17 11.44 -6.50 13.01
CA ASN A 17 10.67 -7.46 12.23
C ASN A 17 10.97 -7.32 10.72
N PHE A 18 12.10 -7.85 10.23
CA PHE A 18 12.51 -7.72 8.82
C PHE A 18 13.34 -8.90 8.29
N ASN A 19 13.36 -9.03 6.97
CA ASN A 19 14.28 -9.88 6.19
C ASN A 19 14.76 -9.12 4.94
N LEU A 20 15.79 -9.61 4.25
CA LEU A 20 16.27 -9.02 2.99
C LEU A 20 15.32 -9.33 1.83
N ARG A 21 15.13 -8.37 0.93
CA ARG A 21 14.28 -8.48 -0.25
C ARG A 21 14.57 -7.41 -1.32
N LYS A 22 13.91 -7.49 -2.49
CA LYS A 22 13.92 -6.46 -3.55
C LYS A 22 12.49 -6.02 -3.87
N PRO A 23 12.11 -4.74 -3.68
CA PRO A 23 10.74 -4.26 -3.90
C PRO A 23 10.41 -4.13 -5.39
N ASN A 24 9.18 -4.51 -5.76
CA ASN A 24 8.58 -4.35 -7.08
C ASN A 24 7.12 -3.86 -7.00
N PHE A 25 6.56 -3.80 -5.79
CA PHE A 25 5.22 -3.32 -5.49
C PHE A 25 5.26 -2.29 -4.36
N ILE A 26 4.23 -1.47 -4.29
CA ILE A 26 3.89 -0.68 -3.10
C ILE A 26 2.49 -1.09 -2.67
N ILE A 27 2.34 -1.44 -1.40
CA ILE A 27 1.04 -1.76 -0.80
C ILE A 27 0.66 -0.64 0.15
N ILE A 28 -0.49 -0.02 -0.14
CA ILE A 28 -1.07 1.03 0.70
C ILE A 28 -2.00 0.40 1.73
N HIS A 29 -1.87 0.86 2.97
CA HIS A 29 -2.66 0.44 4.11
C HIS A 29 -3.25 1.64 4.84
N HIS A 30 -4.28 1.41 5.67
CA HIS A 30 -4.59 2.27 6.80
C HIS A 30 -4.36 1.51 8.11
N THR A 31 -3.96 2.24 9.15
CA THR A 31 -3.52 1.64 10.42
C THR A 31 -4.65 1.00 11.22
N ALA A 32 -5.89 1.48 11.08
CA ALA A 32 -7.03 1.16 11.94
C ALA A 32 -6.69 1.32 13.43
N GLN A 33 -5.86 2.31 13.78
CA GLN A 33 -5.44 2.64 15.14
C GLN A 33 -5.77 4.11 15.46
N ASP A 34 -5.71 4.47 16.73
CA ASP A 34 -6.13 5.79 17.22
C ASP A 34 -5.05 6.88 17.01
N SER A 35 -3.82 6.50 16.72
CA SER A 35 -2.71 7.44 16.50
C SER A 35 -1.48 6.80 15.86
N ILE A 36 -0.70 7.64 15.16
CA ILE A 36 0.61 7.26 14.62
C ILE A 36 1.56 6.73 15.70
N GLN A 37 1.50 7.27 16.93
CA GLN A 37 2.34 6.81 18.05
C GLN A 37 2.01 5.37 18.46
N GLN A 38 0.73 5.01 18.45
CA GLN A 38 0.28 3.65 18.72
C GLN A 38 0.78 2.70 17.64
N THR A 39 0.68 3.07 16.38
CA THR A 39 1.18 2.30 15.23
C THR A 39 2.69 2.08 15.32
N ILE A 40 3.46 3.15 15.55
CA ILE A 40 4.92 3.07 15.72
C ILE A 40 5.27 2.13 16.87
N LYS A 41 4.59 2.27 18.01
CA LYS A 41 4.79 1.38 19.16
C LYS A 41 4.50 -0.08 18.79
N THR A 42 3.39 -0.36 18.11
CA THR A 42 3.04 -1.71 17.66
C THR A 42 4.14 -2.30 16.79
N PHE A 43 4.66 -1.54 15.84
CA PHE A 43 5.66 -2.03 14.87
C PHE A 43 7.07 -2.17 15.44
N THR A 44 7.36 -1.59 16.61
CA THR A 44 8.64 -1.76 17.31
C THR A 44 8.65 -2.95 18.28
N LEU A 45 7.51 -3.54 18.59
CA LEU A 45 7.40 -4.65 19.52
C LEU A 45 7.52 -6.00 18.80
N ALA A 46 8.51 -6.82 19.17
CA ALA A 46 8.79 -8.08 18.51
C ALA A 46 7.62 -9.08 18.54
N HIS A 47 6.83 -9.09 19.63
CA HIS A 47 5.72 -10.03 19.78
C HIS A 47 4.52 -9.75 18.87
N THR A 48 4.39 -8.55 18.32
CA THR A 48 3.29 -8.18 17.40
C THR A 48 3.45 -8.83 16.03
N GLN A 49 4.67 -9.12 15.64
CA GLN A 49 5.03 -9.76 14.37
C GLN A 49 4.47 -9.05 13.13
N VAL A 50 4.31 -7.72 13.22
CA VAL A 50 3.88 -6.84 12.13
C VAL A 50 4.83 -5.65 12.01
N SER A 51 5.02 -5.15 10.80
CA SER A 51 5.82 -3.97 10.52
C SER A 51 5.52 -3.44 9.12
N ALA A 52 5.80 -2.15 8.89
CA ALA A 52 5.80 -1.55 7.56
C ALA A 52 7.12 -0.79 7.33
N HIS A 53 7.34 -0.34 6.09
CA HIS A 53 8.51 0.47 5.76
C HIS A 53 8.30 1.91 6.17
N TYR A 54 7.10 2.42 5.95
CA TYR A 54 6.71 3.81 6.24
C TYR A 54 5.39 3.87 6.97
N VAL A 55 5.26 4.86 7.83
CA VAL A 55 4.00 5.30 8.44
C VAL A 55 3.85 6.78 8.17
N ILE A 56 2.68 7.23 7.72
CA ILE A 56 2.37 8.62 7.46
C ILE A 56 1.23 9.05 8.37
N GLY A 57 1.50 10.05 9.22
CA GLY A 57 0.51 10.64 10.12
C GLY A 57 -0.53 11.48 9.39
N ASP A 58 -1.65 11.73 10.03
CA ASP A 58 -2.70 12.62 9.52
C ASP A 58 -2.18 14.07 9.31
N ASP A 59 -1.18 14.48 10.09
CA ASP A 59 -0.47 15.76 9.96
C ASP A 59 0.53 15.80 8.78
N GLY A 60 0.67 14.70 8.03
CA GLY A 60 1.62 14.56 6.93
C GLY A 60 3.05 14.18 7.37
N ARG A 61 3.28 13.92 8.66
CA ARG A 61 4.58 13.43 9.14
C ARG A 61 4.89 12.06 8.57
N VAL A 62 6.03 11.91 7.91
CA VAL A 62 6.50 10.63 7.35
C VAL A 62 7.55 10.01 8.28
N VAL A 63 7.29 8.79 8.72
CA VAL A 63 8.21 7.99 9.55
C VAL A 63 8.68 6.80 8.75
N GLN A 64 9.98 6.67 8.54
CA GLN A 64 10.59 5.48 7.96
C GLN A 64 10.99 4.53 9.10
N MET A 65 10.38 3.35 9.13
CA MET A 65 10.61 2.34 10.18
C MET A 65 11.62 1.27 9.76
N LEU A 66 11.80 1.07 8.44
CA LEU A 66 12.65 0.03 7.91
C LEU A 66 13.33 0.49 6.62
N ASN A 67 14.55 0.02 6.38
CA ASN A 67 15.21 0.23 5.09
C ASN A 67 14.46 -0.54 4.00
N ASP A 68 14.29 0.08 2.83
CA ASP A 68 13.50 -0.43 1.72
C ASP A 68 13.97 -1.79 1.17
N TYR A 69 15.24 -2.15 1.38
CA TYR A 69 15.80 -3.45 1.01
C TYR A 69 15.54 -4.56 2.03
N LEU A 70 14.98 -4.24 3.19
CA LEU A 70 14.60 -5.21 4.20
C LEU A 70 13.14 -5.62 4.03
N ARG A 71 12.79 -6.85 4.41
CA ARG A 71 11.43 -7.38 4.28
C ARG A 71 10.59 -7.02 5.51
N ALA A 72 9.67 -6.08 5.37
CA ALA A 72 8.64 -5.80 6.39
C ALA A 72 7.52 -6.86 6.37
N TRP A 73 6.74 -6.96 7.43
CA TRP A 73 5.66 -7.93 7.61
C TRP A 73 4.31 -7.21 7.68
N HIS A 74 3.81 -6.77 6.52
CA HIS A 74 2.57 -5.97 6.40
C HIS A 74 1.45 -6.64 5.60
N ALA A 75 1.79 -7.49 4.63
CA ALA A 75 0.81 -8.05 3.71
C ALA A 75 0.09 -9.29 4.24
N GLY A 76 0.71 -10.03 5.19
CA GLY A 76 0.21 -11.32 5.64
C GLY A 76 0.04 -12.30 4.47
N ASN A 77 -1.02 -13.13 4.53
CA ASN A 77 -1.38 -14.02 3.43
C ASN A 77 -2.11 -13.24 2.34
N GLY A 78 -1.45 -12.96 1.24
CA GLY A 78 -2.00 -12.25 0.09
C GLY A 78 -1.36 -12.73 -1.20
N SER A 79 -1.94 -12.36 -2.34
CA SER A 79 -1.37 -12.66 -3.66
C SER A 79 -1.78 -11.63 -4.69
N TRP A 80 -0.90 -11.40 -5.67
CA TRP A 80 -1.16 -10.56 -6.83
C TRP A 80 -0.53 -11.19 -8.06
N GLY A 81 -1.36 -11.55 -9.03
CA GLY A 81 -0.92 -12.35 -10.16
C GLY A 81 -0.35 -13.70 -9.70
N LYS A 82 0.91 -13.95 -10.08
CA LYS A 82 1.66 -15.14 -9.68
C LYS A 82 2.44 -14.97 -8.37
N ASN A 83 2.46 -13.75 -7.83
CA ASN A 83 3.22 -13.47 -6.62
C ASN A 83 2.38 -13.80 -5.37
N THR A 84 2.88 -14.69 -4.53
CA THR A 84 2.27 -15.13 -3.26
C THR A 84 3.10 -14.72 -2.04
N ASP A 85 4.29 -14.14 -2.22
CA ASP A 85 5.12 -13.56 -1.16
C ASP A 85 5.23 -12.05 -1.34
N ILE A 86 4.12 -11.38 -1.07
CA ILE A 86 4.00 -9.93 -1.23
C ILE A 86 4.97 -9.18 -0.31
N ASN A 87 5.18 -9.64 0.92
CA ASN A 87 6.15 -9.02 1.84
C ASN A 87 7.56 -8.94 1.25
N SER A 88 8.00 -9.97 0.52
CA SER A 88 9.31 -9.97 -0.13
C SER A 88 9.35 -9.09 -1.39
N ALA A 89 8.22 -8.82 -2.01
CA ALA A 89 8.12 -8.11 -3.27
C ALA A 89 7.71 -6.63 -3.13
N SER A 90 7.29 -6.16 -1.95
CA SER A 90 6.63 -4.85 -1.82
C SER A 90 7.24 -3.93 -0.76
N ILE A 91 6.99 -2.65 -0.86
CA ILE A 91 7.10 -1.65 0.21
C ILE A 91 5.71 -1.45 0.80
N GLY A 92 5.55 -1.64 2.11
CA GLY A 92 4.31 -1.31 2.82
C GLY A 92 4.34 0.12 3.34
N ILE A 93 3.27 0.87 3.08
CA ILE A 93 3.05 2.23 3.57
C ILE A 93 1.75 2.24 4.35
N GLU A 94 1.81 2.59 5.62
CA GLU A 94 0.67 2.72 6.51
C GLU A 94 0.26 4.18 6.65
N LEU A 95 -1.01 4.48 6.47
CA LEU A 95 -1.58 5.79 6.68
C LEU A 95 -2.34 5.80 8.01
N ASP A 96 -2.01 6.74 8.88
CA ASP A 96 -2.71 6.93 10.15
C ASP A 96 -4.14 7.36 9.89
N ASN A 97 -5.06 6.40 9.96
CA ASN A 97 -6.48 6.57 9.66
C ASN A 97 -7.25 5.38 10.24
N ASN A 98 -8.42 5.63 10.79
CA ASN A 98 -9.26 4.58 11.39
C ASN A 98 -10.11 3.80 10.36
N GLY A 99 -10.04 4.17 9.07
CA GLY A 99 -10.78 3.54 7.97
C GLY A 99 -12.19 4.05 7.75
N SER A 100 -12.67 4.98 8.60
CA SER A 100 -14.04 5.53 8.57
C SER A 100 -14.09 7.02 8.26
N GLU A 101 -12.95 7.65 8.10
CA GLU A 101 -12.79 9.08 7.87
C GLU A 101 -11.99 9.37 6.59
N PRO A 102 -12.18 10.55 5.96
CA PRO A 102 -11.33 10.95 4.84
C PRO A 102 -9.87 11.07 5.24
N PHE A 103 -8.98 10.83 4.29
CA PHE A 103 -7.54 11.07 4.45
C PHE A 103 -7.26 12.57 4.32
N SER A 104 -6.43 13.12 5.21
CA SER A 104 -6.11 14.54 5.18
C SER A 104 -5.30 14.92 3.93
N GLU A 105 -5.41 16.18 3.51
CA GLU A 105 -4.62 16.71 2.40
C GLU A 105 -3.11 16.64 2.69
N ALA A 106 -2.70 16.94 3.93
CA ALA A 106 -1.31 16.86 4.35
C ALA A 106 -0.75 15.44 4.22
N GLN A 107 -1.54 14.43 4.64
CA GLN A 107 -1.19 13.03 4.55
C GLN A 107 -1.05 12.57 3.08
N ILE A 108 -2.01 12.91 2.23
CA ILE A 108 -1.99 12.55 0.80
C ILE A 108 -0.85 13.25 0.07
N ASN A 109 -0.57 14.52 0.35
CA ASN A 109 0.57 15.22 -0.24
C ASN A 109 1.91 14.58 0.14
N SER A 110 2.07 14.15 1.39
CA SER A 110 3.25 13.41 1.85
C SER A 110 3.36 12.03 1.21
N LEU A 111 2.25 11.32 1.05
CA LEU A 111 2.21 10.05 0.32
C LEU A 111 2.65 10.22 -1.13
N LEU A 112 2.13 11.22 -1.85
CA LEU A 112 2.49 11.49 -3.25
C LEU A 112 3.98 11.79 -3.41
N ALA A 113 4.56 12.58 -2.50
CA ALA A 113 6.00 12.86 -2.48
C ALA A 113 6.82 11.58 -2.26
N LEU A 114 6.42 10.73 -1.31
CA LEU A 114 7.07 9.45 -1.05
C LEU A 114 6.93 8.49 -2.23
N LEU A 115 5.75 8.36 -2.84
CA LEU A 115 5.51 7.52 -4.02
C LEU A 115 6.37 7.95 -5.21
N THR A 116 6.49 9.26 -5.44
CA THR A 116 7.36 9.81 -6.50
C THR A 116 8.80 9.33 -6.32
N LYS A 117 9.32 9.41 -5.09
CA LYS A 117 10.66 8.93 -4.76
C LYS A 117 10.81 7.43 -4.97
N LEU A 118 9.92 6.64 -4.39
CA LEU A 118 10.00 5.17 -4.43
C LEU A 118 9.83 4.63 -5.86
N LYS A 119 8.89 5.17 -6.62
CA LYS A 119 8.68 4.81 -8.03
C LYS A 119 9.94 5.06 -8.86
N LYS A 120 10.61 6.21 -8.63
CA LYS A 120 11.87 6.55 -9.30
C LYS A 120 13.04 5.66 -8.86
N ASP A 121 13.20 5.44 -7.56
CA ASP A 121 14.38 4.73 -7.01
C ASP A 121 14.36 3.23 -7.36
N TYR A 122 13.16 2.63 -7.42
CA TYR A 122 12.99 1.19 -7.64
C TYR A 122 12.38 0.83 -8.99
N ASN A 123 12.03 1.81 -9.81
CA ASN A 123 11.36 1.62 -11.11
C ASN A 123 10.07 0.78 -10.97
N ILE A 124 9.26 1.11 -9.95
CA ILE A 124 7.99 0.41 -9.69
C ILE A 124 6.95 0.89 -10.70
N PRO A 125 6.33 -0.01 -11.48
CA PRO A 125 5.25 0.34 -12.40
C PRO A 125 4.03 0.88 -11.64
N GLU A 126 3.28 1.79 -12.25
CA GLU A 126 2.10 2.40 -11.62
C GLU A 126 1.03 1.36 -11.23
N GLN A 127 0.81 0.34 -12.05
CA GLN A 127 -0.12 -0.75 -11.77
C GLN A 127 0.31 -1.66 -10.61
N ASN A 128 1.52 -1.49 -10.10
CA ASN A 128 2.02 -2.21 -8.94
C ASN A 128 1.91 -1.41 -7.63
N ILE A 129 1.19 -0.28 -7.66
CA ILE A 129 0.82 0.50 -6.48
C ILE A 129 -0.65 0.21 -6.21
N ILE A 130 -0.91 -0.62 -5.20
CA ILE A 130 -2.21 -1.25 -4.94
C ILE A 130 -2.53 -1.26 -3.45
N GLY A 131 -3.78 -1.54 -3.10
CA GLY A 131 -4.23 -1.64 -1.71
C GLY A 131 -4.02 -3.01 -1.09
N HIS A 132 -4.11 -3.10 0.21
CA HIS A 132 -4.11 -4.38 0.93
C HIS A 132 -5.36 -5.21 0.60
N SER A 133 -6.51 -4.58 0.38
CA SER A 133 -7.74 -5.25 -0.08
C SER A 133 -7.52 -5.97 -1.41
N ASP A 134 -6.76 -5.39 -2.35
CA ASP A 134 -6.51 -5.98 -3.66
C ASP A 134 -5.77 -7.33 -3.57
N ILE A 135 -4.78 -7.40 -2.69
CA ILE A 135 -3.98 -8.63 -2.49
C ILE A 135 -4.62 -9.64 -1.54
N ALA A 136 -5.61 -9.22 -0.74
CA ALA A 136 -6.26 -10.04 0.27
C ALA A 136 -7.78 -9.75 0.40
N PRO A 137 -8.57 -9.81 -0.69
CA PRO A 137 -9.94 -9.28 -0.79
C PRO A 137 -10.96 -9.90 0.19
N ARG A 138 -10.68 -11.07 0.76
CA ARG A 138 -11.55 -11.72 1.76
C ARG A 138 -11.22 -11.33 3.21
N ARG A 139 -10.07 -10.75 3.42
CA ARG A 139 -9.47 -10.58 4.75
C ARG A 139 -9.27 -9.11 5.10
N LYS A 140 -9.11 -8.25 4.09
CA LYS A 140 -8.69 -6.86 4.25
C LYS A 140 -9.61 -5.93 3.50
N VAL A 141 -9.75 -4.71 4.04
CA VAL A 141 -10.55 -3.62 3.48
C VAL A 141 -9.71 -2.33 3.34
N ASP A 142 -8.49 -2.33 3.86
CA ASP A 142 -7.60 -1.18 3.79
C ASP A 142 -6.97 -1.01 2.38
N PRO A 143 -6.77 0.24 1.92
CA PRO A 143 -6.86 1.51 2.66
C PRO A 143 -8.28 2.09 2.86
N SER A 144 -9.34 1.42 2.55
CA SER A 144 -10.77 1.76 2.58
C SER A 144 -11.28 2.45 1.30
N VAL A 145 -12.60 2.48 1.17
CA VAL A 145 -13.29 3.13 0.04
C VAL A 145 -13.14 4.65 0.02
N LEU A 146 -12.72 5.24 1.14
CA LEU A 146 -12.49 6.68 1.26
C LEU A 146 -11.10 7.10 0.79
N PHE A 147 -10.24 6.14 0.44
CA PHE A 147 -8.91 6.44 -0.06
C PHE A 147 -8.98 7.02 -1.48
N PRO A 148 -8.30 8.16 -1.77
CA PRO A 148 -8.48 8.90 -3.03
C PRO A 148 -7.70 8.28 -4.20
N TRP A 149 -8.01 7.04 -4.59
CA TRP A 149 -7.32 6.33 -5.68
C TRP A 149 -7.31 7.10 -6.99
N GLN A 150 -8.43 7.77 -7.35
CA GLN A 150 -8.49 8.58 -8.57
C GLN A 150 -7.43 9.69 -8.56
N THR A 151 -7.30 10.42 -7.44
CA THR A 151 -6.30 11.48 -7.30
C THR A 151 -4.86 10.96 -7.45
N LEU A 152 -4.59 9.75 -6.94
CA LEU A 152 -3.29 9.11 -7.10
C LEU A 152 -3.04 8.70 -8.55
N ALA A 153 -4.02 8.08 -9.20
CA ALA A 153 -3.91 7.62 -10.59
C ALA A 153 -3.69 8.79 -11.58
N GLU A 154 -4.37 9.92 -11.38
CA GLU A 154 -4.14 11.16 -12.16
C GLU A 154 -2.70 11.68 -12.06
N LYS A 155 -1.96 11.27 -11.02
CA LYS A 155 -0.54 11.59 -10.81
C LYS A 155 0.40 10.43 -11.17
N GLY A 156 -0.13 9.35 -11.78
CA GLY A 156 0.64 8.18 -12.22
C GLY A 156 0.95 7.17 -11.11
N PHE A 157 0.11 7.07 -10.08
CA PHE A 157 0.22 6.12 -8.99
C PHE A 157 -1.04 5.28 -8.83
N GLY A 158 -0.96 4.00 -9.18
CA GLY A 158 -2.12 3.14 -9.28
C GLY A 158 -2.86 3.30 -10.62
N ILE A 159 -3.98 2.62 -10.75
CA ILE A 159 -4.84 2.65 -11.94
C ILE A 159 -6.25 3.06 -11.51
N TRP A 160 -6.88 3.92 -12.30
CA TRP A 160 -8.27 4.32 -12.18
C TRP A 160 -8.95 4.19 -13.54
N PRO A 161 -10.21 3.74 -13.61
CA PRO A 161 -10.90 3.62 -14.89
C PRO A 161 -11.14 4.98 -15.54
N ASP A 162 -11.17 5.01 -16.86
CA ASP A 162 -11.49 6.20 -17.63
C ASP A 162 -12.90 6.73 -17.30
N GLN A 163 -13.09 8.04 -17.44
CA GLN A 163 -14.41 8.68 -17.21
C GLN A 163 -15.48 8.18 -18.15
N VAL A 164 -15.10 7.81 -19.38
CA VAL A 164 -16.00 7.25 -20.38
C VAL A 164 -15.69 5.76 -20.49
N LEU A 165 -16.59 4.94 -19.96
CA LEU A 165 -16.48 3.50 -20.04
C LEU A 165 -17.14 2.97 -21.31
N GLU A 166 -16.46 2.11 -22.02
CA GLU A 166 -17.05 1.36 -23.14
C GLU A 166 -17.94 0.23 -22.62
N GLN A 167 -18.97 -0.10 -23.40
CA GLN A 167 -19.81 -1.24 -23.06
C GLN A 167 -19.02 -2.54 -23.24
N ALA A 168 -19.01 -3.35 -22.19
CA ALA A 168 -18.36 -4.65 -22.26
C ALA A 168 -19.02 -5.54 -23.34
N PRO A 169 -18.22 -6.31 -24.11
CA PRO A 169 -18.77 -7.24 -25.10
C PRO A 169 -19.65 -8.30 -24.43
N THR A 170 -20.61 -8.85 -25.18
CA THR A 170 -21.60 -9.83 -24.65
C THR A 170 -20.99 -11.10 -24.06
N ASN A 171 -19.76 -11.44 -24.47
CA ASN A 171 -19.01 -12.59 -23.97
C ASN A 171 -17.89 -12.19 -23.00
N PHE A 172 -17.96 -11.00 -22.39
CA PHE A 172 -16.94 -10.53 -21.48
C PHE A 172 -16.85 -11.42 -20.23
N ASN A 173 -15.67 -11.93 -19.96
CA ASN A 173 -15.40 -12.78 -18.81
C ASN A 173 -14.73 -11.97 -17.69
N VAL A 174 -15.54 -11.55 -16.71
CA VAL A 174 -15.10 -10.75 -15.55
C VAL A 174 -13.99 -11.46 -14.76
N GLU A 175 -14.10 -12.77 -14.53
CA GLU A 175 -13.10 -13.54 -13.80
C GLU A 175 -11.75 -13.50 -14.53
N GLN A 176 -11.75 -13.72 -15.84
CA GLN A 176 -10.54 -13.69 -16.64
C GLN A 176 -9.92 -12.29 -16.65
N ALA A 177 -10.72 -11.24 -16.75
CA ALA A 177 -10.25 -9.86 -16.70
C ALA A 177 -9.57 -9.55 -15.36
N LEU A 178 -10.21 -9.88 -14.24
CA LEU A 178 -9.64 -9.71 -12.90
C LEU A 178 -8.33 -10.47 -12.72
N ARG A 179 -8.25 -11.71 -13.24
CA ARG A 179 -6.99 -12.49 -13.21
C ARG A 179 -5.87 -11.87 -14.03
N ILE A 180 -6.20 -11.25 -15.17
CA ILE A 180 -5.21 -10.53 -16.01
C ILE A 180 -4.68 -9.30 -15.27
N ILE A 181 -5.54 -8.58 -14.56
CA ILE A 181 -5.16 -7.44 -13.73
C ILE A 181 -4.21 -7.89 -12.60
N GLY A 182 -4.49 -9.03 -11.98
CA GLY A 182 -3.67 -9.59 -10.89
C GLY A 182 -4.48 -10.12 -9.71
N ASN A 183 -5.79 -9.88 -9.67
CA ASN A 183 -6.63 -10.29 -8.55
C ASN A 183 -6.70 -11.80 -8.36
N ASN A 184 -6.77 -12.22 -7.10
CA ASN A 184 -7.05 -13.61 -6.73
C ASN A 184 -8.55 -13.89 -6.83
N THR A 185 -8.96 -14.62 -7.86
CA THR A 185 -10.38 -14.91 -8.15
C THR A 185 -10.90 -16.19 -7.50
N LYS A 186 -10.19 -16.82 -6.57
CA LYS A 186 -10.70 -17.97 -5.80
C LYS A 186 -12.05 -17.69 -5.12
N ASN A 187 -12.31 -16.44 -4.79
CA ASN A 187 -13.61 -15.90 -4.44
C ASN A 187 -13.90 -14.70 -5.34
N LEU A 188 -14.66 -14.93 -6.40
CA LEU A 188 -14.94 -13.93 -7.42
C LEU A 188 -15.68 -12.71 -6.84
N ALA A 189 -16.67 -12.92 -5.97
CA ALA A 189 -17.43 -11.84 -5.35
C ALA A 189 -16.52 -10.91 -4.53
N ALA A 190 -15.61 -11.48 -3.74
CA ALA A 190 -14.64 -10.68 -2.97
C ALA A 190 -13.65 -9.93 -3.88
N ALA A 191 -13.22 -10.56 -4.99
CA ALA A 191 -12.32 -9.92 -5.95
C ALA A 191 -13.00 -8.76 -6.73
N ILE A 192 -14.32 -8.81 -6.91
CA ILE A 192 -15.11 -7.73 -7.51
C ILE A 192 -15.29 -6.57 -6.53
N SER A 193 -15.34 -6.86 -5.22
CA SER A 193 -15.60 -5.86 -4.18
C SER A 193 -14.35 -5.19 -3.64
N ALA A 194 -13.17 -5.72 -3.94
CA ALA A 194 -11.89 -5.17 -3.49
C ALA A 194 -11.50 -3.95 -4.31
#